data_a9a8db0e9ccb3abf0bd8e1b2a9a17b27
#
_entry.id   a9a8db0e9ccb3abf0bd8e1b2a9a17b27
#
_cell.length_a   1.000
_cell.length_b   1.000
_cell.length_c   1.000
_cell.angle_alpha   90.00
_cell.angle_beta   90.00
_cell.angle_gamma   90.00
#
_symmetry.space_group_name_H-M   'P 1'
#
loop_
_entity.id
_entity.type
_entity.pdbx_description
1 polymer ?
#
loop_
_entity_poly.entity_id
_entity_poly.type
_entity_poly.pdbx_seq_one_letter_code
_entity_poly.pdbx_strand_id
1 'polypeptide(L)'
;MSDYLIFLVPAICFFGAYLSTVAGMGGGLLILATCSQIMPIGIVIPLNGVFVFAGQVTRTLQFYRHIAWHITLPFIPGSVIGALLGTLIYFSLSEVAIALLLGSVMLWFSWVPSSKGSRKLAEKIPQPYFWIGIIHTFLSTVSGAGGLLQSLMVNSKLPKESIVATIAGTLLAMSVFKTVGYFLAGFDYLTWLPVILLSWLTGIAGTTVGKYSLNLMPDIFFRRLIKAMVTIFALRLFWRAASTGWAF
;
A
#
# COMPACT_ATOMS: atom_id res chain seq x y z
N MET A 1 5.74 -7.70 -22.92
CA MET A 1 6.31 -7.36 -21.58
C MET A 1 7.80 -7.20 -21.77
N SER A 2 8.37 -6.09 -21.30
CA SER A 2 9.82 -5.87 -21.48
C SER A 2 10.60 -6.77 -20.52
N ASP A 3 11.61 -7.49 -21.00
CA ASP A 3 12.33 -8.52 -20.22
C ASP A 3 12.98 -8.00 -18.93
N TYR A 4 13.35 -6.73 -18.89
CA TYR A 4 13.91 -6.12 -17.69
C TYR A 4 12.93 -6.03 -16.52
N LEU A 5 11.60 -5.99 -16.76
CA LEU A 5 10.59 -5.93 -15.70
C LEU A 5 10.56 -7.21 -14.85
N ILE A 6 10.92 -8.36 -15.45
CA ILE A 6 10.97 -9.65 -14.74
C ILE A 6 12.00 -9.63 -13.62
N PHE A 7 13.07 -8.85 -13.73
CA PHE A 7 14.11 -8.74 -12.70
C PHE A 7 13.94 -7.49 -11.83
N LEU A 8 13.56 -6.37 -12.43
CA LEU A 8 13.53 -5.09 -11.73
C LEU A 8 12.36 -5.00 -10.73
N VAL A 9 11.17 -5.47 -11.11
CA VAL A 9 9.99 -5.43 -10.22
C VAL A 9 10.17 -6.32 -8.99
N PRO A 10 10.63 -7.59 -9.11
CA PRO A 10 10.96 -8.40 -7.93
C PRO A 10 12.02 -7.79 -7.02
N ALA A 11 13.06 -7.16 -7.58
CA ALA A 11 14.06 -6.45 -6.77
C ALA A 11 13.43 -5.30 -5.98
N ILE A 12 12.57 -4.49 -6.61
CA ILE A 12 11.80 -3.44 -5.95
C ILE A 12 10.92 -4.03 -4.84
N CYS A 13 10.27 -5.17 -5.09
CA CYS A 13 9.44 -5.86 -4.11
C CYS A 13 10.24 -6.38 -2.91
N PHE A 14 11.47 -6.89 -3.11
CA PHE A 14 12.36 -7.27 -2.03
C PHE A 14 12.63 -6.09 -1.11
N PHE A 15 13.13 -4.98 -1.66
CA PHE A 15 13.44 -3.79 -0.87
C PHE A 15 12.21 -3.19 -0.21
N GLY A 16 11.08 -3.11 -0.92
CA GLY A 16 9.83 -2.62 -0.36
C GLY A 16 9.32 -3.48 0.80
N ALA A 17 9.39 -4.81 0.68
CA ALA A 17 8.99 -5.73 1.74
C ALA A 17 9.94 -5.68 2.95
N TYR A 18 11.26 -5.64 2.71
CA TYR A 18 12.28 -5.43 3.72
C TYR A 18 12.00 -4.15 4.53
N LEU A 19 11.87 -3.04 3.83
CA LEU A 19 11.64 -1.73 4.42
C LEU A 19 10.30 -1.64 5.16
N SER A 20 9.25 -2.26 4.61
CA SER A 20 7.95 -2.34 5.26
C SER A 20 8.00 -3.12 6.58
N THR A 21 8.87 -4.10 6.68
CA THR A 21 9.05 -4.91 7.89
C THR A 21 9.86 -4.14 8.94
N VAL A 22 10.97 -3.52 8.54
CA VAL A 22 11.85 -2.77 9.46
C VAL A 22 11.17 -1.51 10.00
N ALA A 23 10.51 -0.73 9.14
CA ALA A 23 9.86 0.53 9.53
C ALA A 23 8.39 0.38 9.97
N GLY A 24 7.80 -0.82 9.82
CA GLY A 24 6.40 -1.08 10.13
C GLY A 24 5.41 -0.54 9.08
N MET A 25 5.86 0.30 8.14
CA MET A 25 5.01 0.91 7.12
C MET A 25 5.82 1.44 5.93
N GLY A 26 5.14 1.80 4.83
CA GLY A 26 5.72 2.56 3.72
C GLY A 26 6.27 1.72 2.56
N GLY A 27 6.57 0.43 2.76
CA GLY A 27 7.14 -0.40 1.69
C GLY A 27 6.21 -0.58 0.50
N GLY A 28 4.91 -0.78 0.72
CA GLY A 28 3.94 -0.86 -0.37
C GLY A 28 3.81 0.45 -1.17
N LEU A 29 3.93 1.59 -0.48
CA LEU A 29 3.98 2.90 -1.12
C LEU A 29 5.26 3.08 -1.94
N LEU A 30 6.39 2.59 -1.45
CA LEU A 30 7.66 2.61 -2.17
C LEU A 30 7.60 1.75 -3.45
N ILE A 31 7.06 0.51 -3.35
CA ILE A 31 6.85 -0.37 -4.50
C ILE A 31 5.98 0.35 -5.55
N LEU A 32 4.83 0.87 -5.12
CA LEU A 32 3.92 1.60 -5.99
C LEU A 32 4.60 2.80 -6.65
N ALA A 33 5.28 3.63 -5.86
CA ALA A 33 5.97 4.82 -6.32
C ALA A 33 7.06 4.51 -7.36
N THR A 34 7.87 3.48 -7.11
CA THR A 34 8.95 3.08 -8.00
C THR A 34 8.41 2.40 -9.26
N CYS A 35 7.46 1.47 -9.12
CA CYS A 35 6.86 0.79 -10.26
C CYS A 35 6.08 1.75 -11.17
N SER A 36 5.45 2.80 -10.64
CA SER A 36 4.76 3.83 -11.45
C SER A 36 5.69 4.66 -12.35
N GLN A 37 7.01 4.57 -12.15
CA GLN A 37 7.99 5.23 -13.01
C GLN A 37 8.37 4.38 -14.25
N ILE A 38 8.16 3.08 -14.18
CA ILE A 38 8.62 2.10 -15.18
C ILE A 38 7.47 1.35 -15.87
N MET A 39 6.25 1.49 -15.34
CA MET A 39 5.05 0.82 -15.85
C MET A 39 3.90 1.83 -15.98
N PRO A 40 2.93 1.60 -16.88
CA PRO A 40 1.70 2.40 -16.96
C PRO A 40 0.93 2.38 -15.64
N ILE A 41 0.40 3.54 -15.23
CA ILE A 41 -0.31 3.68 -13.94
C ILE A 41 -1.53 2.77 -13.87
N GLY A 42 -2.27 2.65 -14.98
CA GLY A 42 -3.43 1.76 -15.08
C GLY A 42 -3.11 0.28 -14.83
N ILE A 43 -1.85 -0.13 -14.95
CA ILE A 43 -1.39 -1.50 -14.69
C ILE A 43 -0.80 -1.61 -13.28
N VAL A 44 -0.02 -0.62 -12.85
CA VAL A 44 0.71 -0.66 -11.57
C VAL A 44 -0.23 -0.74 -10.38
N ILE A 45 -1.33 0.00 -10.37
CA ILE A 45 -2.24 0.06 -9.22
C ILE A 45 -2.92 -1.28 -8.95
N PRO A 46 -3.52 -1.99 -9.93
CA PRO A 46 -4.01 -3.35 -9.73
C PRO A 46 -2.91 -4.32 -9.29
N LEU A 47 -1.73 -4.29 -9.94
CA LEU A 47 -0.62 -5.18 -9.63
C LEU A 47 -0.01 -4.93 -8.26
N ASN A 48 0.00 -3.69 -7.76
CA ASN A 48 0.59 -3.37 -6.45
C ASN A 48 -0.05 -4.18 -5.32
N GLY A 49 -1.36 -4.42 -5.37
CA GLY A 49 -2.05 -5.27 -4.38
C GLY A 49 -1.48 -6.69 -4.34
N VAL A 50 -1.20 -7.25 -5.51
CA VAL A 50 -0.68 -8.60 -5.67
C VAL A 50 0.82 -8.67 -5.36
N PHE A 51 1.60 -7.65 -5.74
CA PHE A 51 3.04 -7.61 -5.45
C PHE A 51 3.34 -7.60 -3.95
N VAL A 52 2.57 -6.85 -3.16
CA VAL A 52 2.77 -6.77 -1.70
C VAL A 52 2.17 -7.96 -0.94
N PHE A 53 1.34 -8.77 -1.59
CA PHE A 53 0.53 -9.83 -0.97
C PHE A 53 1.38 -10.83 -0.18
N ALA A 54 2.38 -11.44 -0.81
CA ALA A 54 3.20 -12.48 -0.16
C ALA A 54 3.96 -11.93 1.05
N GLY A 55 4.50 -10.71 0.97
CA GLY A 55 5.13 -10.05 2.12
C GLY A 55 4.15 -9.76 3.26
N GLN A 56 2.89 -9.45 2.93
CA GLN A 56 1.84 -9.25 3.94
C GLN A 56 1.41 -10.57 4.59
N VAL A 57 1.24 -11.64 3.81
CA VAL A 57 0.99 -12.99 4.32
C VAL A 57 2.11 -13.40 5.29
N THR A 58 3.36 -13.27 4.86
CA THR A 58 4.54 -13.62 5.67
C THR A 58 4.55 -12.86 6.98
N ARG A 59 4.35 -11.53 6.97
CA ARG A 59 4.29 -10.73 8.20
C ARG A 59 3.10 -11.10 9.08
N THR A 60 1.94 -11.29 8.49
CA THR A 60 0.74 -11.70 9.22
C THR A 60 0.97 -13.02 9.95
N LEU A 61 1.58 -14.01 9.28
CA LEU A 61 1.90 -15.30 9.88
C LEU A 61 3.01 -15.21 10.93
N GLN A 62 4.06 -14.42 10.69
CA GLN A 62 5.17 -14.26 11.64
C GLN A 62 4.76 -13.54 12.94
N PHE A 63 3.76 -12.69 12.88
CA PHE A 63 3.31 -11.86 14.02
C PHE A 63 1.85 -12.10 14.40
N TYR A 64 1.22 -13.21 13.98
CA TYR A 64 -0.22 -13.45 14.13
C TYR A 64 -0.75 -13.34 15.55
N ARG A 65 0.08 -13.72 16.55
CA ARG A 65 -0.25 -13.65 17.98
C ARG A 65 -0.39 -12.22 18.52
N HIS A 66 0.17 -11.25 17.79
CA HIS A 66 0.15 -9.84 18.17
C HIS A 66 -0.92 -9.04 17.44
N ILE A 67 -1.75 -9.69 16.59
CA ILE A 67 -2.82 -8.99 15.86
C ILE A 67 -3.88 -8.49 16.84
N ALA A 68 -4.18 -7.19 16.78
CA ALA A 68 -5.28 -6.59 17.50
C ALA A 68 -6.61 -6.87 16.76
N TRP A 69 -7.19 -8.02 17.03
CA TRP A 69 -8.39 -8.51 16.34
C TRP A 69 -9.59 -7.57 16.46
N HIS A 70 -9.73 -6.82 17.56
CA HIS A 70 -10.76 -5.81 17.74
C HIS A 70 -10.67 -4.65 16.74
N ILE A 71 -9.52 -4.48 16.08
CA ILE A 71 -9.29 -3.53 14.98
C ILE A 71 -9.48 -4.23 13.63
N THR A 72 -8.88 -5.41 13.48
CA THR A 72 -8.83 -6.12 12.20
C THR A 72 -10.21 -6.64 11.78
N LEU A 73 -10.97 -7.22 12.69
CA LEU A 73 -12.28 -7.82 12.37
C LEU A 73 -13.31 -6.81 11.86
N PRO A 74 -13.52 -5.61 12.49
CA PRO A 74 -14.42 -4.61 11.95
C PRO A 74 -13.91 -3.98 10.64
N PHE A 75 -12.59 -3.96 10.41
CA PHE A 75 -11.99 -3.42 9.20
C PHE A 75 -12.31 -4.28 7.97
N ILE A 76 -12.39 -5.61 8.11
CA ILE A 76 -12.60 -6.54 6.99
C ILE A 76 -13.87 -6.24 6.20
N PRO A 77 -15.09 -6.21 6.79
CA PRO A 77 -16.30 -5.91 6.04
C PRO A 77 -16.29 -4.50 5.43
N GLY A 78 -15.70 -3.53 6.13
CA GLY A 78 -15.49 -2.20 5.55
C GLY A 78 -14.58 -2.24 4.31
N SER A 79 -13.54 -3.06 4.33
CA SER A 79 -12.63 -3.18 3.19
C SER A 79 -13.27 -3.85 1.96
N VAL A 80 -14.25 -4.74 2.15
CA VAL A 80 -15.05 -5.29 1.03
C VAL A 80 -15.79 -4.17 0.32
N ILE A 81 -16.54 -3.36 1.07
CA ILE A 81 -17.31 -2.24 0.52
C ILE A 81 -16.38 -1.23 -0.16
N GLY A 82 -15.29 -0.87 0.51
CA GLY A 82 -14.31 0.07 -0.04
C GLY A 82 -13.64 -0.42 -1.32
N ALA A 83 -13.34 -1.72 -1.41
CA ALA A 83 -12.77 -2.32 -2.62
C ALA A 83 -13.78 -2.31 -3.79
N LEU A 84 -15.03 -2.68 -3.56
CA LEU A 84 -16.07 -2.68 -4.57
C LEU A 84 -16.29 -1.27 -5.13
N LEU A 85 -16.55 -0.30 -4.27
CA LEU A 85 -16.75 1.10 -4.67
C LEU A 85 -15.50 1.68 -5.37
N GLY A 86 -14.32 1.37 -4.84
CA GLY A 86 -13.05 1.83 -5.42
C GLY A 86 -12.80 1.25 -6.80
N THR A 87 -13.10 -0.04 -7.02
CA THR A 87 -12.93 -0.70 -8.32
C THR A 87 -13.88 -0.10 -9.36
N LEU A 88 -15.14 0.13 -9.02
CA LEU A 88 -16.11 0.75 -9.93
C LEU A 88 -15.66 2.14 -10.39
N ILE A 89 -15.14 2.94 -9.46
CA ILE A 89 -14.65 4.29 -9.79
C ILE A 89 -13.34 4.24 -10.56
N TYR A 90 -12.43 3.34 -10.20
CA TYR A 90 -11.11 3.22 -10.82
C TYR A 90 -11.19 3.10 -12.36
N PHE A 91 -12.04 2.22 -12.87
CA PHE A 91 -12.18 1.99 -14.30
C PHE A 91 -12.95 3.11 -15.05
N SER A 92 -13.58 4.03 -14.34
CA SER A 92 -14.21 5.21 -14.91
C SER A 92 -13.28 6.43 -14.98
N LEU A 93 -12.12 6.38 -14.33
CA LEU A 93 -11.17 7.49 -14.28
C LEU A 93 -10.17 7.45 -15.44
N SER A 94 -9.80 8.63 -15.93
CA SER A 94 -8.68 8.77 -16.87
C SER A 94 -7.33 8.51 -16.18
N GLU A 95 -6.33 8.10 -16.96
CA GLU A 95 -4.96 7.91 -16.43
C GLU A 95 -4.41 9.18 -15.78
N VAL A 96 -4.74 10.36 -16.31
CA VAL A 96 -4.36 11.65 -15.73
C VAL A 96 -4.98 11.84 -14.34
N ALA A 97 -6.29 11.56 -14.21
CA ALA A 97 -6.97 11.65 -12.92
C ALA A 97 -6.37 10.68 -11.88
N ILE A 98 -6.08 9.45 -12.31
CA ILE A 98 -5.42 8.45 -11.44
C ILE A 98 -4.02 8.92 -11.03
N ALA A 99 -3.22 9.48 -11.95
CA ALA A 99 -1.89 10.01 -11.66
C ALA A 99 -1.93 11.16 -10.65
N LEU A 100 -2.86 12.10 -10.83
CA LEU A 100 -3.06 13.22 -9.91
C LEU A 100 -3.51 12.75 -8.53
N LEU A 101 -4.47 11.82 -8.46
CA LEU A 101 -4.92 11.23 -7.21
C LEU A 101 -3.79 10.51 -6.50
N LEU A 102 -3.05 9.64 -7.20
CA LEU A 102 -1.91 8.92 -6.64
C LEU A 102 -0.86 9.89 -6.09
N GLY A 103 -0.42 10.86 -6.90
CA GLY A 103 0.55 11.87 -6.49
C GLY A 103 0.09 12.66 -5.26
N SER A 104 -1.17 13.09 -5.23
CA SER A 104 -1.77 13.84 -4.12
C SER A 104 -1.81 13.00 -2.84
N VAL A 105 -2.29 11.76 -2.93
CA VAL A 105 -2.37 10.83 -1.80
C VAL A 105 -0.97 10.48 -1.27
N MET A 106 0.01 10.28 -2.17
CA MET A 106 1.41 10.04 -1.80
C MET A 106 1.99 11.22 -1.01
N LEU A 107 1.79 12.47 -1.47
CA LEU A 107 2.25 13.66 -0.75
C LEU A 107 1.51 13.82 0.59
N TRP A 108 0.19 13.64 0.59
CA TRP A 108 -0.60 13.73 1.81
C TRP A 108 -0.06 12.81 2.91
N PHE A 109 0.09 11.50 2.62
CA PHE A 109 0.58 10.54 3.62
C PHE A 109 2.05 10.71 3.98
N SER A 110 2.85 11.34 3.11
CA SER A 110 4.27 11.60 3.40
C SER A 110 4.48 12.86 4.24
N TRP A 111 3.66 13.90 4.05
CA TRP A 111 3.91 15.22 4.65
C TRP A 111 2.91 15.61 5.74
N VAL A 112 1.67 15.14 5.68
CA VAL A 112 0.71 15.46 6.71
C VAL A 112 0.98 14.58 7.93
N PRO A 113 1.36 15.19 9.09
CA PRO A 113 1.59 14.41 10.29
C PRO A 113 0.28 13.77 10.72
N SER A 114 0.35 12.52 11.17
CA SER A 114 -0.81 11.88 11.76
C SER A 114 -1.22 12.65 13.01
N SER A 115 -2.35 13.37 12.90
CA SER A 115 -2.77 14.28 13.94
C SER A 115 -3.43 13.53 15.10
N LYS A 116 -3.20 14.01 16.34
CA LYS A 116 -3.94 13.54 17.52
C LYS A 116 -5.45 13.78 17.37
N GLY A 117 -5.86 14.67 16.47
CA GLY A 117 -7.27 14.98 16.15
C GLY A 117 -7.99 13.84 15.44
N SER A 118 -7.34 13.11 14.54
CA SER A 118 -7.94 11.97 13.86
C SER A 118 -8.30 10.83 14.81
N ARG A 119 -7.52 10.64 15.87
CA ARG A 119 -7.84 9.67 16.91
C ARG A 119 -9.04 10.08 17.74
N LYS A 120 -9.11 11.35 18.18
CA LYS A 120 -10.28 11.89 18.93
C LYS A 120 -11.57 11.83 18.11
N LEU A 121 -11.47 11.99 16.78
CA LEU A 121 -12.60 11.83 15.87
C LEU A 121 -13.03 10.36 15.77
N ALA A 122 -12.08 9.45 15.62
CA ALA A 122 -12.36 8.02 15.56
C ALA A 122 -13.01 7.49 16.86
N GLU A 123 -12.63 8.03 18.03
CA GLU A 123 -13.22 7.66 19.33
C GLU A 123 -14.71 8.06 19.47
N LYS A 124 -15.19 9.02 18.66
CA LYS A 124 -16.59 9.49 18.69
C LYS A 124 -17.51 8.75 17.71
N ILE A 125 -16.95 7.96 16.79
CA ILE A 125 -17.72 7.27 15.75
C ILE A 125 -17.98 5.82 16.19
N PRO A 126 -19.21 5.31 16.12
CA PRO A 126 -19.48 3.89 16.35
C PRO A 126 -18.72 3.02 15.35
N GLN A 127 -18.05 1.98 15.83
CA GLN A 127 -17.25 1.07 15.01
C GLN A 127 -16.25 1.78 14.06
N PRO A 128 -15.34 2.60 14.57
CA PRO A 128 -14.50 3.46 13.74
C PRO A 128 -13.69 2.67 12.72
N TYR A 129 -13.26 1.46 13.06
CA TYR A 129 -12.44 0.63 12.17
C TYR A 129 -13.21 0.07 10.97
N PHE A 130 -14.52 -0.08 11.05
CA PHE A 130 -15.37 -0.40 9.89
C PHE A 130 -15.34 0.77 8.87
N TRP A 131 -15.59 1.99 9.31
CA TRP A 131 -15.56 3.17 8.44
C TRP A 131 -14.17 3.46 7.89
N ILE A 132 -13.14 3.24 8.71
CA ILE A 132 -11.75 3.34 8.29
C ILE A 132 -11.46 2.28 7.22
N GLY A 133 -12.00 1.06 7.37
CA GLY A 133 -11.90 0.01 6.37
C GLY A 133 -12.47 0.43 5.02
N ILE A 134 -13.65 1.04 5.00
CA ILE A 134 -14.26 1.57 3.76
C ILE A 134 -13.36 2.62 3.13
N ILE A 135 -13.06 3.70 3.86
CA ILE A 135 -12.35 4.87 3.33
C ILE A 135 -10.92 4.50 2.92
N HIS A 136 -10.22 3.77 3.77
CA HIS A 136 -8.83 3.35 3.52
C HIS A 136 -8.72 2.46 2.29
N THR A 137 -9.60 1.44 2.17
CA THR A 137 -9.58 0.51 1.05
C THR A 137 -10.05 1.19 -0.23
N PHE A 138 -11.07 2.02 -0.17
CA PHE A 138 -11.52 2.84 -1.29
C PHE A 138 -10.38 3.69 -1.85
N LEU A 139 -9.73 4.50 -1.01
CA LEU A 139 -8.59 5.33 -1.42
C LEU A 139 -7.45 4.47 -1.98
N SER A 140 -7.12 3.36 -1.32
CA SER A 140 -6.07 2.46 -1.79
C SER A 140 -6.41 1.76 -3.09
N THR A 141 -7.69 1.51 -3.38
CA THR A 141 -8.12 0.93 -4.64
C THR A 141 -8.06 1.97 -5.75
N VAL A 142 -8.57 3.18 -5.53
CA VAL A 142 -8.59 4.22 -6.57
C VAL A 142 -7.20 4.78 -6.86
N SER A 143 -6.40 5.06 -5.83
CA SER A 143 -5.08 5.71 -5.98
C SER A 143 -3.90 4.76 -5.85
N GLY A 144 -4.12 3.49 -5.52
CA GLY A 144 -3.05 2.53 -5.22
C GLY A 144 -2.37 2.74 -3.86
N ALA A 145 -2.58 3.86 -3.21
CA ALA A 145 -1.95 4.24 -1.96
C ALA A 145 -2.98 4.41 -0.84
N GLY A 146 -2.69 3.85 0.33
CA GLY A 146 -3.50 4.00 1.53
C GLY A 146 -2.59 4.21 2.74
N GLY A 147 -2.96 5.10 3.66
CA GLY A 147 -2.14 5.41 4.82
C GLY A 147 -2.95 5.76 6.07
N LEU A 148 -4.30 5.79 5.97
CA LEU A 148 -5.18 6.16 7.07
C LEU A 148 -4.99 5.28 8.29
N LEU A 149 -5.07 3.96 8.11
CA LEU A 149 -4.92 3.02 9.21
C LEU A 149 -3.51 3.10 9.82
N GLN A 150 -2.47 3.16 8.97
CA GLN A 150 -1.09 3.29 9.43
C GLN A 150 -0.89 4.56 10.26
N SER A 151 -1.46 5.68 9.82
CA SER A 151 -1.41 6.95 10.56
C SER A 151 -2.06 6.86 11.93
N LEU A 152 -3.17 6.14 12.05
CA LEU A 152 -3.86 5.91 13.32
C LEU A 152 -3.06 4.97 14.23
N MET A 153 -2.49 3.91 13.65
CA MET A 153 -1.73 2.90 14.41
C MET A 153 -0.42 3.46 14.98
N VAL A 154 0.28 4.34 14.27
CA VAL A 154 1.52 4.99 14.78
C VAL A 154 1.28 5.78 16.07
N ASN A 155 0.08 6.34 16.22
CA ASN A 155 -0.31 7.08 17.42
C ASN A 155 -1.08 6.24 18.44
N SER A 156 -1.22 4.95 18.22
CA SER A 156 -1.87 4.04 19.18
C SER A 156 -0.93 3.74 20.36
N LYS A 157 -1.50 3.24 21.46
CA LYS A 157 -0.74 2.76 22.62
C LYS A 157 -0.32 1.29 22.49
N LEU A 158 -0.50 0.69 21.30
CA LEU A 158 -0.16 -0.70 21.05
C LEU A 158 1.37 -0.88 20.98
N PRO A 159 1.90 -2.04 21.44
CA PRO A 159 3.28 -2.42 21.21
C PRO A 159 3.64 -2.43 19.72
N LYS A 160 4.92 -2.23 19.38
CA LYS A 160 5.42 -2.15 18.00
C LYS A 160 5.04 -3.40 17.19
N GLU A 161 5.16 -4.57 17.79
CA GLU A 161 4.81 -5.86 17.18
C GLU A 161 3.31 -5.93 16.84
N SER A 162 2.45 -5.45 17.75
CA SER A 162 1.01 -5.41 17.53
C SER A 162 0.61 -4.41 16.45
N ILE A 163 1.31 -3.27 16.35
CA ILE A 163 1.11 -2.31 15.26
C ILE A 163 1.45 -2.95 13.92
N VAL A 164 2.63 -3.57 13.80
CA VAL A 164 3.09 -4.24 12.58
C VAL A 164 2.16 -5.38 12.18
N ALA A 165 1.77 -6.23 13.14
CA ALA A 165 0.88 -7.36 12.93
C ALA A 165 -0.52 -6.92 12.46
N THR A 166 -1.10 -5.93 13.13
CA THR A 166 -2.45 -5.43 12.83
C THR A 166 -2.48 -4.75 11.47
N ILE A 167 -1.48 -3.93 11.15
CA ILE A 167 -1.33 -3.34 9.82
C ILE A 167 -1.19 -4.43 8.76
N ALA A 168 -0.35 -5.45 8.98
CA ALA A 168 -0.16 -6.53 8.02
C ALA A 168 -1.46 -7.30 7.76
N GLY A 169 -2.20 -7.69 8.80
CA GLY A 169 -3.46 -8.42 8.68
C GLY A 169 -4.57 -7.63 7.97
N THR A 170 -4.70 -6.35 8.29
CA THR A 170 -5.68 -5.47 7.62
C THR A 170 -5.33 -5.20 6.16
N LEU A 171 -4.05 -4.96 5.85
CA LEU A 171 -3.59 -4.77 4.48
C LEU A 171 -3.68 -6.05 3.65
N LEU A 172 -3.48 -7.22 4.28
CA LEU A 172 -3.70 -8.51 3.63
C LEU A 172 -5.16 -8.67 3.19
N ALA A 173 -6.11 -8.44 4.09
CA ALA A 173 -7.54 -8.48 3.77
C ALA A 173 -7.89 -7.50 2.65
N MET A 174 -7.44 -6.26 2.76
CA MET A 174 -7.62 -5.24 1.73
C MET A 174 -7.06 -5.69 0.37
N SER A 175 -5.84 -6.26 0.34
CA SER A 175 -5.20 -6.71 -0.91
C SER A 175 -5.99 -7.84 -1.59
N VAL A 176 -6.56 -8.76 -0.81
CA VAL A 176 -7.43 -9.81 -1.35
C VAL A 176 -8.64 -9.19 -2.05
N PHE A 177 -9.39 -8.33 -1.34
CA PHE A 177 -10.64 -7.80 -1.89
C PHE A 177 -10.42 -6.87 -3.08
N LYS A 178 -9.40 -6.02 -3.06
CA LYS A 178 -9.10 -5.17 -4.22
C LYS A 178 -8.61 -5.99 -5.43
N THR A 179 -7.79 -7.04 -5.21
CA THR A 179 -7.35 -7.93 -6.30
C THR A 179 -8.53 -8.66 -6.92
N VAL A 180 -9.44 -9.20 -6.10
CA VAL A 180 -10.67 -9.82 -6.58
C VAL A 180 -11.55 -8.79 -7.33
N GLY A 181 -11.69 -7.57 -6.80
CA GLY A 181 -12.43 -6.50 -7.45
C GLY A 181 -11.89 -6.18 -8.85
N TYR A 182 -10.58 -5.98 -8.99
CA TYR A 182 -9.96 -5.74 -10.29
C TYR A 182 -10.07 -6.94 -11.25
N PHE A 183 -9.94 -8.17 -10.73
CA PHE A 183 -10.12 -9.38 -11.53
C PHE A 183 -11.53 -9.48 -12.10
N LEU A 184 -12.55 -9.26 -11.27
CA LEU A 184 -13.96 -9.27 -11.69
C LEU A 184 -14.28 -8.14 -12.66
N ALA A 185 -13.56 -7.02 -12.58
CA ALA A 185 -13.67 -5.91 -13.54
C ALA A 185 -12.86 -6.13 -14.84
N GLY A 186 -12.24 -7.31 -15.02
CA GLY A 186 -11.58 -7.70 -16.26
C GLY A 186 -10.08 -7.41 -16.33
N PHE A 187 -9.42 -7.07 -15.21
CA PHE A 187 -7.96 -6.91 -15.21
C PHE A 187 -7.26 -8.27 -15.38
N ASP A 188 -6.40 -8.39 -16.39
CA ASP A 188 -5.65 -9.60 -16.68
C ASP A 188 -4.38 -9.72 -15.84
N TYR A 189 -4.45 -10.54 -14.78
CA TYR A 189 -3.30 -10.86 -13.94
C TYR A 189 -2.40 -11.97 -14.56
N LEU A 190 -2.95 -12.80 -15.48
CA LEU A 190 -2.22 -13.94 -16.01
C LEU A 190 -1.01 -13.52 -16.86
N THR A 191 -1.16 -12.45 -17.64
CA THR A 191 -0.06 -11.83 -18.39
C THR A 191 1.13 -11.45 -17.50
N TRP A 192 0.88 -11.13 -16.22
CA TRP A 192 1.89 -10.70 -15.27
C TRP A 192 2.35 -11.79 -14.30
N LEU A 193 1.85 -13.02 -14.47
CA LEU A 193 2.09 -14.12 -13.55
C LEU A 193 3.58 -14.39 -13.26
N PRO A 194 4.50 -14.40 -14.24
CA PRO A 194 5.93 -14.61 -13.95
C PRO A 194 6.51 -13.53 -13.03
N VAL A 195 6.17 -12.26 -13.27
CA VAL A 195 6.63 -11.13 -12.43
C VAL A 195 6.02 -11.22 -11.04
N ILE A 196 4.73 -11.59 -10.94
CA ILE A 196 4.03 -11.77 -9.66
C ILE A 196 4.69 -12.84 -8.82
N LEU A 197 4.94 -14.03 -9.39
CA LEU A 197 5.54 -15.15 -8.66
C LEU A 197 6.96 -14.82 -8.16
N LEU A 198 7.78 -14.21 -9.00
CA LEU A 198 9.11 -13.74 -8.58
C LEU A 198 9.03 -12.65 -7.51
N SER A 199 8.07 -11.72 -7.63
CA SER A 199 7.83 -10.67 -6.62
C SER A 199 7.38 -11.27 -5.29
N TRP A 200 6.63 -12.36 -5.29
CA TRP A 200 6.26 -13.08 -4.08
C TRP A 200 7.46 -13.71 -3.40
N LEU A 201 8.32 -14.41 -4.16
CA LEU A 201 9.54 -15.02 -3.63
C LEU A 201 10.45 -13.95 -3.00
N THR A 202 10.70 -12.86 -3.72
CA THR A 202 11.54 -11.77 -3.22
C THR A 202 10.88 -11.00 -2.08
N GLY A 203 9.56 -10.84 -2.08
CA GLY A 203 8.78 -10.24 -1.00
C GLY A 203 8.85 -11.05 0.31
N ILE A 204 8.77 -12.38 0.22
CA ILE A 204 8.98 -13.29 1.36
C ILE A 204 10.41 -13.14 1.90
N ALA A 205 11.41 -13.19 1.02
CA ALA A 205 12.81 -13.02 1.38
C ALA A 205 13.06 -11.66 2.05
N GLY A 206 12.59 -10.56 1.45
CA GLY A 206 12.72 -9.22 1.99
C GLY A 206 12.06 -9.07 3.36
N THR A 207 10.85 -9.63 3.55
CA THR A 207 10.16 -9.63 4.84
C THR A 207 10.93 -10.41 5.89
N THR A 208 11.47 -11.57 5.53
CA THR A 208 12.22 -12.43 6.45
C THR A 208 13.51 -11.77 6.88
N VAL A 209 14.30 -11.23 5.94
CA VAL A 209 15.52 -10.46 6.24
C VAL A 209 15.19 -9.23 7.10
N GLY A 210 14.11 -8.53 6.77
CA GLY A 210 13.63 -7.37 7.52
C GLY A 210 13.30 -7.69 8.98
N LYS A 211 12.75 -8.86 9.27
CA LYS A 211 12.49 -9.31 10.65
C LYS A 211 13.76 -9.38 11.49
N TYR A 212 14.84 -9.93 10.95
CA TYR A 212 16.13 -10.02 11.65
C TYR A 212 16.82 -8.66 11.80
N SER A 213 16.51 -7.71 10.92
CA SER A 213 17.10 -6.36 10.91
C SER A 213 16.27 -5.32 11.67
N LEU A 214 15.15 -5.71 12.30
CA LEU A 214 14.15 -4.81 12.90
C LEU A 214 14.74 -3.86 13.96
N ASN A 215 15.82 -4.25 14.62
CA ASN A 215 16.47 -3.49 15.69
C ASN A 215 17.76 -2.78 15.23
N LEU A 216 18.19 -2.92 13.98
CA LEU A 216 19.49 -2.45 13.51
C LEU A 216 19.44 -1.05 12.85
N MET A 217 18.29 -0.56 12.44
CA MET A 217 18.18 0.72 11.73
C MET A 217 17.56 1.85 12.57
N PRO A 218 18.17 3.05 12.56
CA PRO A 218 17.55 4.24 13.13
C PRO A 218 16.32 4.65 12.32
N ASP A 219 15.14 4.64 12.93
CA ASP A 219 13.86 4.97 12.32
C ASP A 219 13.84 6.35 11.60
N ILE A 220 14.62 7.30 12.10
CA ILE A 220 14.61 8.69 11.62
C ILE A 220 15.19 8.83 10.22
N PHE A 221 16.35 8.23 9.97
CA PHE A 221 17.01 8.29 8.65
C PHE A 221 16.15 7.65 7.59
N PHE A 222 15.59 6.50 7.92
CA PHE A 222 14.75 5.73 7.02
C PHE A 222 13.46 6.47 6.62
N ARG A 223 12.74 7.05 7.59
CA ARG A 223 11.55 7.86 7.33
C ARG A 223 11.84 9.07 6.43
N ARG A 224 12.99 9.73 6.61
CA ARG A 224 13.42 10.86 5.76
C ARG A 224 13.69 10.41 4.33
N LEU A 225 14.36 9.27 4.15
CA LEU A 225 14.66 8.71 2.82
C LEU A 225 13.40 8.36 2.05
N ILE A 226 12.48 7.60 2.66
CA ILE A 226 11.17 7.28 2.04
C ILE A 226 10.42 8.57 1.69
N LYS A 227 10.36 9.52 2.61
CA LYS A 227 9.67 10.79 2.39
C LYS A 227 10.24 11.55 1.18
N ALA A 228 11.56 11.62 1.05
CA ALA A 228 12.21 12.24 -0.09
C ALA A 228 11.90 11.50 -1.40
N MET A 229 12.05 10.18 -1.44
CA MET A 229 11.77 9.37 -2.63
C MET A 229 10.31 9.51 -3.07
N VAL A 230 9.37 9.36 -2.13
CA VAL A 230 7.93 9.48 -2.41
C VAL A 230 7.60 10.88 -2.94
N THR A 231 8.22 11.92 -2.39
CA THR A 231 8.02 13.31 -2.87
C THR A 231 8.51 13.48 -4.30
N ILE A 232 9.73 13.01 -4.61
CA ILE A 232 10.28 13.07 -5.98
C ILE A 232 9.38 12.33 -6.97
N PHE A 233 8.92 11.13 -6.60
CA PHE A 233 8.04 10.34 -7.47
C PHE A 233 6.66 10.97 -7.64
N ALA A 234 6.09 11.57 -6.61
CA ALA A 234 4.82 12.29 -6.71
C ALA A 234 4.94 13.53 -7.62
N LEU A 235 6.02 14.31 -7.48
CA LEU A 235 6.28 15.45 -8.36
C LEU A 235 6.44 15.02 -9.83
N ARG A 236 7.13 13.89 -10.07
CA ARG A 236 7.26 13.33 -11.42
C ARG A 236 5.92 12.86 -11.98
N LEU A 237 5.02 12.31 -11.15
CA LEU A 237 3.67 11.97 -11.58
C LEU A 237 2.86 13.20 -12.00
N PHE A 238 2.94 14.29 -11.23
CA PHE A 238 2.29 15.54 -11.60
C PHE A 238 2.86 16.13 -12.90
N TRP A 239 4.19 16.09 -13.04
CA TRP A 239 4.83 16.52 -14.29
C TRP A 239 4.35 15.70 -15.48
N ARG A 240 4.29 14.36 -15.33
CA ARG A 240 3.78 13.47 -16.39
C ARG A 240 2.31 13.75 -16.71
N ALA A 241 1.47 13.94 -15.69
CA ALA A 241 0.07 14.29 -15.87
C ALA A 241 -0.12 15.63 -16.61
N ALA A 242 0.70 16.63 -16.27
CA ALA A 242 0.70 17.92 -16.96
C ALA A 242 1.19 17.80 -18.41
N SER A 243 2.26 17.04 -18.67
CA SER A 243 2.82 16.89 -20.02
C SER A 243 1.92 16.08 -20.95
N THR A 244 1.18 15.08 -20.46
CA THR A 244 0.21 14.32 -21.26
C THR A 244 -1.11 15.08 -21.46
N GLY A 245 -1.48 15.95 -20.53
CA GLY A 245 -2.67 16.81 -20.67
C GLY A 245 -2.55 17.94 -21.71
N TRP A 246 -1.35 18.22 -22.22
CA TRP A 246 -1.08 19.23 -23.26
C TRP A 246 -0.91 18.62 -24.68
N ALA A 247 -1.00 17.30 -24.78
CA ALA A 247 -0.96 16.58 -26.07
C ALA A 247 -2.38 16.30 -26.60
N PHE A 248 -3.16 17.37 -26.83
CA PHE A 248 -4.39 17.39 -27.65
C PHE A 248 -4.15 18.18 -28.92
#